data_1757bd4ff16c8c9636173b45e46c9f56
#
_entry.id   1757bd4ff16c8c9636173b45e46c9f56
#
_cell.length_a   1.000
_cell.length_b   1.000
_cell.length_c   1.000
_cell.angle_alpha   90.00
_cell.angle_beta   90.00
_cell.angle_gamma   90.00
#
_symmetry.space_group_name_H-M   'P 1'
#
loop_
_entity.id
_entity.type
_entity.pdbx_description
1 polymer ?
#
loop_
_entity_poly.entity_id
_entity_poly.type
_entity_poly.pdbx_seq_one_letter_code
_entity_poly.pdbx_strand_id
1 'polypeptide(L)'
;AYYGETAESCTLDRCVDRVKEMIGWDEKYPRKDMGNGKVRGVGIAMAMQGSSISKVDVASVTIKVNDDGFYSMTIGASDMGTGCDTTLAQVAAECLNCEMDDIVVYGVDTDISPYDSGSYASSTAYLTGNAVVKTCETLKKKIIKKAAEYLSCGEDELEFTGKSVKRLTPVPEGSGFENEISLLDIGNRAMCFNNEALQATESCTSPVSPPPFMAGAAEVE
;
A
#
# COMPACT_ATOMS: atom_id res chain seq x y z
N ALA A 1 6.27 10.70 -21.90
CA ALA A 1 5.68 9.76 -20.92
C ALA A 1 4.63 8.87 -21.58
N TYR A 2 4.24 7.84 -20.88
CA TYR A 2 3.23 6.88 -21.33
C TYR A 2 1.88 7.61 -21.48
N TYR A 3 1.09 7.27 -22.50
CA TYR A 3 -0.19 7.93 -22.80
C TYR A 3 -0.14 9.46 -22.98
N GLY A 4 1.00 10.03 -23.39
CA GLY A 4 1.14 11.47 -23.56
C GLY A 4 1.29 12.25 -22.26
N GLU A 5 1.44 11.58 -21.14
CA GLU A 5 1.69 12.20 -19.83
C GLU A 5 3.13 12.69 -19.71
N THR A 6 3.36 13.67 -18.87
CA THR A 6 4.70 14.15 -18.51
C THR A 6 5.14 13.46 -17.22
N ALA A 7 6.30 12.80 -17.25
CA ALA A 7 6.88 12.27 -16.02
C ALA A 7 7.39 13.43 -15.16
N GLU A 8 6.93 13.52 -13.91
CA GLU A 8 7.39 14.53 -12.95
C GLU A 8 8.85 14.33 -12.55
N SER A 9 9.33 13.09 -12.60
CA SER A 9 10.69 12.71 -12.31
C SER A 9 11.18 11.67 -13.33
N CYS A 10 12.37 11.89 -13.88
CA CYS A 10 13.03 10.92 -14.75
C CYS A 10 14.52 10.88 -14.40
N THR A 11 15.00 9.73 -13.94
CA THR A 11 16.39 9.51 -13.57
C THR A 11 17.04 8.39 -14.38
N LEU A 12 16.55 8.17 -15.60
CA LEU A 12 17.07 7.13 -16.50
C LEU A 12 18.53 7.35 -16.84
N ASP A 13 18.95 8.59 -17.03
CA ASP A 13 20.35 9.01 -17.22
C ASP A 13 21.25 8.52 -16.08
N ARG A 14 20.82 8.75 -14.83
CA ARG A 14 21.54 8.29 -13.63
C ARG A 14 21.60 6.76 -13.56
N CYS A 15 20.55 6.05 -13.96
CA CYS A 15 20.54 4.59 -14.04
C CYS A 15 21.58 4.11 -15.05
N VAL A 16 21.66 4.74 -16.23
CA VAL A 16 22.63 4.41 -17.27
C VAL A 16 24.06 4.69 -16.80
N ASP A 17 24.31 5.84 -16.19
CA ASP A 17 25.64 6.19 -15.66
C ASP A 17 26.11 5.19 -14.59
N ARG A 18 25.20 4.81 -13.69
CA ARG A 18 25.51 3.81 -12.67
C ARG A 18 25.81 2.44 -13.25
N VAL A 19 25.06 2.00 -14.25
CA VAL A 19 25.29 0.73 -14.94
C VAL A 19 26.61 0.74 -15.70
N LYS A 20 26.95 1.85 -16.36
CA LYS A 20 28.26 2.02 -17.02
C LYS A 20 29.41 1.88 -16.03
N GLU A 21 29.32 2.55 -14.90
CA GLU A 21 30.32 2.44 -13.82
C GLU A 21 30.48 0.99 -13.36
N MET A 22 29.34 0.33 -13.04
CA MET A 22 29.33 -1.03 -12.49
C MET A 22 29.93 -2.07 -13.44
N ILE A 23 29.71 -1.94 -14.76
CA ILE A 23 30.20 -2.89 -15.74
C ILE A 23 31.64 -2.56 -16.23
N GLY A 24 32.15 -1.37 -15.90
CA GLY A 24 33.43 -0.88 -16.43
C GLY A 24 33.38 -0.57 -17.94
N TRP A 25 32.32 0.16 -18.33
CA TRP A 25 31.99 0.43 -19.72
C TRP A 25 33.12 1.02 -20.53
N ASP A 26 33.80 2.04 -20.05
CA ASP A 26 34.82 2.79 -20.80
C ASP A 26 36.05 1.95 -21.10
N GLU A 27 36.32 0.94 -20.28
CA GLU A 27 37.47 0.01 -20.49
C GLU A 27 37.12 -1.17 -21.41
N LYS A 28 35.85 -1.49 -21.55
CA LYS A 28 35.36 -2.72 -22.19
C LYS A 28 34.67 -2.50 -23.53
N TYR A 29 34.08 -1.32 -23.72
CA TYR A 29 33.26 -1.01 -24.91
C TYR A 29 34.18 -0.67 -26.11
N PRO A 30 33.81 -1.09 -27.33
CA PRO A 30 32.68 -1.98 -27.65
C PRO A 30 32.99 -3.45 -27.39
N ARG A 31 34.25 -3.83 -27.45
CA ARG A 31 34.74 -5.21 -27.24
C ARG A 31 36.21 -5.22 -26.91
N LYS A 32 36.65 -6.31 -26.28
CA LYS A 32 38.04 -6.57 -25.94
C LYS A 32 38.46 -7.96 -26.47
N ASP A 33 39.53 -8.03 -27.15
CA ASP A 33 40.16 -9.31 -27.51
C ASP A 33 40.83 -9.91 -26.26
N MET A 34 40.39 -11.09 -25.88
CA MET A 34 40.88 -11.81 -24.69
C MET A 34 42.02 -12.76 -25.01
N GLY A 35 42.43 -12.87 -26.30
CA GLY A 35 43.32 -13.90 -26.80
C GLY A 35 42.63 -15.26 -26.97
N ASN A 36 43.35 -16.24 -27.45
CA ASN A 36 42.83 -17.61 -27.64
C ASN A 36 41.54 -17.71 -28.48
N GLY A 37 41.30 -16.76 -29.38
CA GLY A 37 40.13 -16.73 -30.24
C GLY A 37 38.85 -16.28 -29.52
N LYS A 38 38.93 -15.77 -28.30
CA LYS A 38 37.80 -15.25 -27.51
C LYS A 38 37.75 -13.74 -27.58
N VAL A 39 36.53 -13.22 -27.68
CA VAL A 39 36.24 -11.79 -27.67
C VAL A 39 35.18 -11.54 -26.62
N ARG A 40 35.42 -10.57 -25.76
CA ARG A 40 34.47 -10.13 -24.76
C ARG A 40 33.83 -8.81 -25.18
N GLY A 41 32.52 -8.75 -25.20
CA GLY A 41 31.76 -7.58 -25.56
C GLY A 41 30.80 -7.14 -24.45
N VAL A 42 30.47 -5.85 -24.40
CA VAL A 42 29.49 -5.28 -23.45
C VAL A 42 28.38 -4.58 -24.17
N GLY A 43 27.20 -4.64 -23.60
CA GLY A 43 26.00 -3.95 -24.08
C GLY A 43 25.16 -3.40 -22.95
N ILE A 44 24.43 -2.32 -23.22
CA ILE A 44 23.48 -1.71 -22.30
C ILE A 44 22.09 -1.67 -22.95
N ALA A 45 21.07 -1.94 -22.17
CA ALA A 45 19.68 -1.76 -22.53
C ALA A 45 18.97 -0.94 -21.48
N MET A 46 17.95 -0.19 -21.92
CA MET A 46 17.10 0.62 -21.07
C MET A 46 15.65 0.15 -21.21
N ALA A 47 14.91 0.21 -20.12
CA ALA A 47 13.49 -0.10 -20.12
C ALA A 47 12.70 0.91 -19.29
N MET A 48 11.44 1.04 -19.63
CA MET A 48 10.44 1.81 -18.91
C MET A 48 9.12 1.02 -18.95
N GLN A 49 8.44 0.98 -17.82
CA GLN A 49 7.10 0.40 -17.69
C GLN A 49 6.20 1.45 -17.05
N GLY A 50 4.96 1.61 -17.52
CA GLY A 50 3.94 2.34 -16.77
C GLY A 50 3.41 1.50 -15.61
N SER A 51 3.07 2.12 -14.48
CA SER A 51 2.38 1.47 -13.37
C SER A 51 0.90 1.83 -13.42
N SER A 52 0.03 0.85 -13.66
CA SER A 52 -1.38 0.98 -13.99
C SER A 52 -1.66 1.67 -15.35
N ILE A 53 -2.90 1.58 -15.81
CA ILE A 53 -3.39 2.31 -16.98
C ILE A 53 -4.15 3.54 -16.49
N SER A 54 -3.60 4.71 -16.79
CA SER A 54 -4.15 6.00 -16.38
C SER A 54 -5.61 6.14 -16.79
N LYS A 55 -6.46 6.54 -15.83
CA LYS A 55 -7.91 6.80 -16.00
C LYS A 55 -8.75 5.57 -16.41
N VAL A 56 -8.17 4.38 -16.37
CA VAL A 56 -8.83 3.12 -16.72
C VAL A 56 -8.90 2.17 -15.54
N ASP A 57 -7.76 1.96 -14.89
CA ASP A 57 -7.67 1.01 -13.80
C ASP A 57 -8.33 1.53 -12.54
N VAL A 58 -9.05 0.63 -11.87
CA VAL A 58 -9.72 0.87 -10.59
C VAL A 58 -9.37 -0.26 -9.64
N ALA A 59 -9.08 0.08 -8.41
CA ALA A 59 -8.99 -0.87 -7.31
C ALA A 59 -9.87 -0.42 -6.15
N SER A 60 -10.47 -1.36 -5.47
CA SER A 60 -11.28 -1.11 -4.28
C SER A 60 -10.86 -2.02 -3.15
N VAL A 61 -10.95 -1.52 -1.92
CA VAL A 61 -10.59 -2.25 -0.71
C VAL A 61 -11.66 -2.03 0.35
N THR A 62 -12.01 -3.09 1.05
CA THR A 62 -12.87 -3.01 2.24
C THR A 62 -12.07 -3.43 3.46
N ILE A 63 -12.08 -2.64 4.53
CA ILE A 63 -11.49 -3.00 5.82
C ILE A 63 -12.56 -2.86 6.90
N LYS A 64 -12.65 -3.87 7.75
CA LYS A 64 -13.61 -3.98 8.85
C LYS A 64 -12.88 -4.25 10.16
N VAL A 65 -13.32 -3.61 11.24
CA VAL A 65 -12.97 -3.98 12.62
C VAL A 65 -13.88 -5.10 13.06
N ASN A 66 -13.32 -6.20 13.54
CA ASN A 66 -14.07 -7.32 14.10
C ASN A 66 -14.32 -7.11 15.60
N ASP A 67 -15.19 -7.93 16.18
CA ASP A 67 -15.55 -7.87 17.61
C ASP A 67 -14.41 -8.32 18.55
N ASP A 68 -13.38 -8.96 18.01
CA ASP A 68 -12.15 -9.37 18.70
C ASP A 68 -11.02 -8.33 18.61
N GLY A 69 -11.25 -7.19 17.94
CA GLY A 69 -10.27 -6.11 17.77
C GLY A 69 -9.28 -6.33 16.63
N PHE A 70 -9.43 -7.39 15.84
CA PHE A 70 -8.68 -7.61 14.61
C PHE A 70 -9.34 -6.92 13.42
N TYR A 71 -8.57 -6.79 12.34
CA TYR A 71 -9.07 -6.27 11.07
C TYR A 71 -9.28 -7.38 10.05
N SER A 72 -10.37 -7.32 9.31
CA SER A 72 -10.55 -8.09 8.09
C SER A 72 -10.43 -7.16 6.90
N MET A 73 -9.51 -7.45 6.00
CA MET A 73 -9.28 -6.70 4.76
C MET A 73 -9.67 -7.56 3.55
N THR A 74 -10.63 -7.09 2.77
CA THR A 74 -11.08 -7.75 1.54
C THR A 74 -10.59 -6.94 0.34
N ILE A 75 -9.87 -7.61 -0.57
CA ILE A 75 -9.26 -7.03 -1.76
C ILE A 75 -9.68 -7.79 -3.01
N GLY A 76 -9.80 -7.10 -4.15
CA GLY A 76 -10.03 -7.72 -5.46
C GLY A 76 -8.74 -8.06 -6.20
N ALA A 77 -7.59 -7.59 -5.71
CA ALA A 77 -6.29 -7.89 -6.29
C ALA A 77 -5.90 -9.36 -6.09
N SER A 78 -5.39 -9.99 -7.14
CA SER A 78 -4.99 -11.40 -7.15
C SER A 78 -3.51 -11.57 -6.90
N ASP A 79 -3.15 -12.36 -5.89
CA ASP A 79 -1.74 -12.77 -5.72
C ASP A 79 -1.41 -13.89 -6.70
N MET A 80 -0.62 -13.57 -7.70
CA MET A 80 -0.13 -14.49 -8.71
C MET A 80 1.36 -14.86 -8.50
N GLY A 81 1.83 -14.80 -7.25
CA GLY A 81 3.22 -15.02 -6.87
C GLY A 81 3.99 -13.72 -6.62
N THR A 82 3.32 -12.57 -6.63
CA THR A 82 3.91 -11.25 -6.36
C THR A 82 3.94 -10.89 -4.89
N GLY A 83 3.25 -11.63 -4.02
CA GLY A 83 3.15 -11.36 -2.59
C GLY A 83 2.24 -10.15 -2.29
N CYS A 84 1.25 -9.86 -3.13
CA CYS A 84 0.43 -8.68 -2.96
C CYS A 84 -0.40 -8.71 -1.68
N ASP A 85 -0.89 -9.86 -1.25
CA ASP A 85 -1.63 -10.00 0.02
C ASP A 85 -0.78 -9.53 1.20
N THR A 86 0.48 -9.98 1.26
CA THR A 86 1.44 -9.56 2.28
C THR A 86 1.78 -8.07 2.16
N THR A 87 2.05 -7.59 0.94
CA THR A 87 2.41 -6.18 0.72
C THR A 87 1.27 -5.24 1.10
N LEU A 88 0.04 -5.59 0.75
CA LEU A 88 -1.13 -4.76 1.09
C LEU A 88 -1.47 -4.82 2.58
N ALA A 89 -1.23 -5.96 3.24
CA ALA A 89 -1.31 -6.05 4.70
C ALA A 89 -0.27 -5.15 5.39
N GLN A 90 0.97 -5.09 4.88
CA GLN A 90 2.01 -4.18 5.38
C GLN A 90 1.58 -2.70 5.24
N VAL A 91 1.02 -2.32 4.10
CA VAL A 91 0.50 -0.96 3.90
C VAL A 91 -0.62 -0.65 4.89
N ALA A 92 -1.56 -1.58 5.10
CA ALA A 92 -2.64 -1.40 6.05
C ALA A 92 -2.14 -1.32 7.50
N ALA A 93 -1.19 -2.17 7.90
CA ALA A 93 -0.60 -2.19 9.23
C ALA A 93 0.11 -0.86 9.55
N GLU A 94 0.90 -0.35 8.62
CA GLU A 94 1.54 0.98 8.73
C GLU A 94 0.50 2.09 8.88
N CYS A 95 -0.53 2.09 8.03
CA CYS A 95 -1.59 3.10 8.09
C CYS A 95 -2.41 3.03 9.37
N LEU A 96 -2.69 1.83 9.88
CA LEU A 96 -3.50 1.60 11.08
C LEU A 96 -2.68 1.59 12.37
N ASN A 97 -1.34 1.71 12.27
CA ASN A 97 -0.41 1.64 13.39
C ASN A 97 -0.62 0.36 14.23
N CYS A 98 -0.70 -0.80 13.55
CA CYS A 98 -0.89 -2.11 14.17
C CYS A 98 0.10 -3.12 13.59
N GLU A 99 0.13 -4.33 14.17
CA GLU A 99 0.96 -5.41 13.64
C GLU A 99 0.30 -6.05 12.40
N MET A 100 1.10 -6.62 11.51
CA MET A 100 0.59 -7.36 10.36
C MET A 100 -0.34 -8.52 10.77
N ASP A 101 -0.03 -9.18 11.87
CA ASP A 101 -0.80 -10.30 12.42
C ASP A 101 -2.18 -9.88 12.95
N ASP A 102 -2.41 -8.58 13.13
CA ASP A 102 -3.73 -8.03 13.48
C ASP A 102 -4.66 -7.93 12.25
N ILE A 103 -4.16 -8.23 11.04
CA ILE A 103 -4.90 -8.07 9.79
C ILE A 103 -5.07 -9.42 9.07
N VAL A 104 -6.32 -9.84 8.91
CA VAL A 104 -6.66 -11.00 8.08
C VAL A 104 -7.02 -10.54 6.68
N VAL A 105 -6.21 -10.94 5.70
CA VAL A 105 -6.46 -10.60 4.30
C VAL A 105 -7.30 -11.67 3.63
N TYR A 106 -8.35 -11.24 2.97
CA TYR A 106 -9.18 -12.04 2.09
C TYR A 106 -9.03 -11.51 0.66
N GLY A 107 -8.27 -12.23 -0.15
CA GLY A 107 -8.09 -11.94 -1.57
C GLY A 107 -8.97 -12.83 -2.46
N VAL A 108 -9.34 -12.30 -3.58
CA VAL A 108 -9.82 -13.01 -4.78
C VAL A 108 -10.98 -13.98 -4.57
N ASP A 109 -12.03 -13.50 -4.00
CA ASP A 109 -13.32 -14.17 -4.04
C ASP A 109 -14.31 -13.25 -4.76
N THR A 110 -14.74 -13.62 -5.97
CA THR A 110 -15.61 -12.79 -6.80
C THR A 110 -16.99 -12.55 -6.21
N ASP A 111 -17.40 -13.34 -5.22
CA ASP A 111 -18.69 -13.19 -4.56
C ASP A 111 -18.65 -12.12 -3.45
N ILE A 112 -17.47 -11.87 -2.86
CA ILE A 112 -17.34 -10.96 -1.70
C ILE A 112 -16.31 -9.85 -1.90
N SER A 113 -15.32 -10.02 -2.78
CA SER A 113 -14.28 -9.01 -3.00
C SER A 113 -14.85 -7.77 -3.68
N PRO A 114 -14.43 -6.57 -3.24
CA PRO A 114 -14.79 -5.35 -3.96
C PRO A 114 -14.14 -5.33 -5.34
N TYR A 115 -14.67 -4.51 -6.25
CA TYR A 115 -14.20 -4.46 -7.62
C TYR A 115 -12.72 -4.05 -7.72
N ASP A 116 -11.98 -4.81 -8.53
CA ASP A 116 -10.61 -4.51 -8.96
C ASP A 116 -10.51 -4.84 -10.44
N SER A 117 -9.84 -4.00 -11.22
CA SER A 117 -9.71 -4.22 -12.67
C SER A 117 -8.73 -5.34 -13.03
N GLY A 118 -7.94 -5.80 -12.08
CA GLY A 118 -7.02 -6.92 -12.21
C GLY A 118 -5.55 -6.56 -11.97
N SER A 119 -4.76 -7.60 -11.63
CA SER A 119 -3.33 -7.47 -11.35
C SER A 119 -2.51 -7.47 -12.66
N TYR A 120 -2.66 -6.45 -13.48
CA TYR A 120 -1.92 -6.26 -14.73
C TYR A 120 -1.28 -4.86 -14.78
N ALA A 121 -0.48 -4.59 -15.80
CA ALA A 121 0.20 -3.31 -16.00
C ALA A 121 0.94 -2.77 -14.76
N SER A 122 1.44 -3.66 -13.90
CA SER A 122 2.12 -3.30 -12.62
C SER A 122 1.27 -2.41 -11.70
N SER A 123 -0.05 -2.64 -11.67
CA SER A 123 -1.01 -1.76 -10.97
C SER A 123 -1.13 -2.03 -9.48
N THR A 124 -1.04 -3.29 -9.05
CA THR A 124 -1.50 -3.74 -7.73
C THR A 124 -0.90 -2.94 -6.56
N ALA A 125 0.43 -2.93 -6.41
CA ALA A 125 1.06 -2.24 -5.28
C ALA A 125 0.78 -0.72 -5.30
N TYR A 126 0.74 -0.12 -6.48
CA TYR A 126 0.47 1.31 -6.64
C TYR A 126 -1.00 1.63 -6.42
N LEU A 127 -1.89 0.99 -7.17
CA LEU A 127 -3.31 1.35 -7.22
C LEU A 127 -4.09 0.79 -6.03
N THR A 128 -3.99 -0.52 -5.79
CA THR A 128 -4.66 -1.15 -4.66
C THR A 128 -4.05 -0.69 -3.33
N GLY A 129 -2.73 -0.45 -3.28
CA GLY A 129 -2.09 0.17 -2.12
C GLY A 129 -2.66 1.55 -1.78
N ASN A 130 -2.89 2.42 -2.78
CA ASN A 130 -3.57 3.70 -2.54
C ASN A 130 -5.03 3.54 -2.08
N ALA A 131 -5.74 2.51 -2.58
CA ALA A 131 -7.08 2.20 -2.08
C ALA A 131 -7.05 1.75 -0.61
N VAL A 132 -6.04 0.94 -0.22
CA VAL A 132 -5.80 0.57 1.19
C VAL A 132 -5.60 1.81 2.06
N VAL A 133 -4.71 2.73 1.66
CA VAL A 133 -4.47 3.98 2.42
C VAL A 133 -5.75 4.76 2.64
N LYS A 134 -6.51 5.01 1.57
CA LYS A 134 -7.80 5.73 1.66
C LYS A 134 -8.79 5.02 2.59
N THR A 135 -8.89 3.69 2.46
CA THR A 135 -9.80 2.90 3.29
C THR A 135 -9.42 2.98 4.76
N CYS A 136 -8.12 2.89 5.08
CA CYS A 136 -7.61 3.05 6.44
C CYS A 136 -7.91 4.44 7.02
N GLU A 137 -7.71 5.49 6.23
CA GLU A 137 -8.02 6.87 6.67
C GLU A 137 -9.51 7.06 6.97
N THR A 138 -10.39 6.52 6.11
CA THR A 138 -11.84 6.57 6.33
C THR A 138 -12.25 5.74 7.53
N LEU A 139 -11.65 4.56 7.72
CA LEU A 139 -11.92 3.70 8.87
C LEU A 139 -11.46 4.33 10.18
N LYS A 140 -10.26 4.93 10.23
CA LYS A 140 -9.77 5.65 11.43
C LYS A 140 -10.72 6.76 11.86
N LYS A 141 -11.25 7.54 10.91
CA LYS A 141 -12.25 8.57 11.23
C LYS A 141 -13.51 7.97 11.89
N LYS A 142 -13.99 6.84 11.37
CA LYS A 142 -15.14 6.14 11.95
C LYS A 142 -14.84 5.59 13.35
N ILE A 143 -13.64 5.03 13.56
CA ILE A 143 -13.18 4.53 14.86
C ILE A 143 -13.11 5.69 15.87
N ILE A 144 -12.46 6.81 15.52
CA ILE A 144 -12.34 7.99 16.38
C ILE A 144 -13.73 8.56 16.72
N LYS A 145 -14.60 8.69 15.73
CA LYS A 145 -15.98 9.16 15.95
C LYS A 145 -16.72 8.28 16.94
N LYS A 146 -16.63 6.95 16.79
CA LYS A 146 -17.28 6.01 17.69
C LYS A 146 -16.66 6.04 19.10
N ALA A 147 -15.35 6.15 19.20
CA ALA A 147 -14.68 6.33 20.49
C ALA A 147 -15.09 7.63 21.19
N ALA A 148 -15.28 8.72 20.45
CA ALA A 148 -15.76 10.00 20.99
C ALA A 148 -17.15 9.87 21.64
N GLU A 149 -18.06 9.11 21.00
CA GLU A 149 -19.37 8.79 21.57
C GLU A 149 -19.22 8.02 22.90
N TYR A 150 -18.37 6.99 22.95
CA TYR A 150 -18.16 6.15 24.13
C TYR A 150 -17.41 6.85 25.25
N LEU A 151 -16.43 7.67 24.91
CA LEU A 151 -15.66 8.46 25.88
C LEU A 151 -16.35 9.77 26.28
N SER A 152 -17.46 10.16 25.63
CA SER A 152 -18.19 11.42 25.88
C SER A 152 -17.28 12.65 25.73
N CYS A 153 -16.60 12.80 24.57
CA CYS A 153 -15.73 13.93 24.26
C CYS A 153 -15.70 14.26 22.76
N GLY A 154 -14.99 15.30 22.36
CA GLY A 154 -14.81 15.67 20.96
C GLY A 154 -13.85 14.73 20.23
N GLU A 155 -14.04 14.57 18.91
CA GLU A 155 -13.13 13.77 18.06
C GLU A 155 -11.72 14.36 18.02
N ASP A 156 -11.61 15.69 18.11
CA ASP A 156 -10.36 16.45 18.15
C ASP A 156 -9.59 16.35 19.47
N GLU A 157 -10.24 15.80 20.52
CA GLU A 157 -9.62 15.49 21.80
C GLU A 157 -8.98 14.10 21.87
N LEU A 158 -9.04 13.33 20.76
CA LEU A 158 -8.67 11.92 20.72
C LEU A 158 -7.52 11.63 19.77
N GLU A 159 -6.75 10.61 20.11
CA GLU A 159 -5.69 10.03 19.28
C GLU A 159 -5.92 8.52 19.11
N PHE A 160 -5.85 8.05 17.88
CA PHE A 160 -5.86 6.62 17.55
C PHE A 160 -4.45 6.06 17.61
N THR A 161 -4.23 5.03 18.43
CA THR A 161 -2.90 4.45 18.67
C THR A 161 -2.68 3.08 17.99
N GLY A 162 -3.64 2.64 17.19
CA GLY A 162 -3.65 1.33 16.52
C GLY A 162 -4.48 0.29 17.25
N LYS A 163 -4.27 0.09 18.55
CA LYS A 163 -5.02 -0.86 19.39
C LYS A 163 -6.02 -0.21 20.36
N SER A 164 -6.00 1.12 20.44
CA SER A 164 -6.89 1.90 21.31
C SER A 164 -7.09 3.30 20.78
N VAL A 165 -8.03 4.01 21.36
CA VAL A 165 -8.20 5.45 21.21
C VAL A 165 -8.08 6.09 22.59
N LYS A 166 -7.21 7.12 22.69
CA LYS A 166 -6.86 7.80 23.93
C LYS A 166 -7.24 9.25 23.89
N ARG A 167 -7.56 9.83 25.07
CA ARG A 167 -7.65 11.29 25.22
C ARG A 167 -6.26 11.92 25.11
N LEU A 168 -6.14 13.00 24.34
CA LEU A 168 -4.95 13.83 24.28
C LEU A 168 -4.68 14.52 25.62
N THR A 169 -5.75 14.92 26.33
CA THR A 169 -5.67 15.48 27.68
C THR A 169 -6.44 14.54 28.63
N PRO A 170 -5.73 13.80 29.48
CA PRO A 170 -6.37 12.89 30.41
C PRO A 170 -7.29 13.63 31.41
N VAL A 171 -8.44 13.04 31.70
CA VAL A 171 -9.32 13.48 32.78
C VAL A 171 -8.87 12.90 34.12
N PRO A 172 -9.13 13.60 35.27
CA PRO A 172 -8.73 13.13 36.58
C PRO A 172 -9.32 11.77 36.93
N GLU A 173 -8.56 10.97 37.66
CA GLU A 173 -9.04 9.70 38.20
C GLU A 173 -10.24 9.92 39.11
N GLY A 174 -11.28 9.10 38.98
CA GLY A 174 -12.55 9.27 39.73
C GLY A 174 -13.52 10.28 39.13
N SER A 175 -13.22 10.89 37.97
CA SER A 175 -14.15 11.79 37.26
C SER A 175 -15.40 11.10 36.70
N GLY A 176 -15.42 9.77 36.64
CA GLY A 176 -16.48 9.00 36.01
C GLY A 176 -16.31 8.86 34.46
N PHE A 177 -15.25 9.39 33.89
CA PHE A 177 -14.91 9.28 32.48
C PHE A 177 -13.68 8.43 32.26
N GLU A 178 -13.66 7.68 31.17
CA GLU A 178 -12.50 6.90 30.74
C GLU A 178 -11.52 7.75 29.92
N ASN A 179 -10.23 7.49 30.06
CA ASN A 179 -9.18 8.15 29.31
C ASN A 179 -8.79 7.42 28.02
N GLU A 180 -9.16 6.16 27.92
CA GLU A 180 -8.81 5.27 26.81
C GLU A 180 -9.90 4.22 26.63
N ILE A 181 -10.10 3.80 25.39
CA ILE A 181 -10.96 2.67 25.03
C ILE A 181 -10.21 1.79 24.04
N SER A 182 -10.22 0.47 24.25
CA SER A 182 -9.59 -0.48 23.37
C SER A 182 -10.32 -0.64 22.03
N LEU A 183 -9.62 -0.99 20.96
CA LEU A 183 -10.25 -1.30 19.68
C LEU A 183 -11.20 -2.48 19.79
N LEU A 184 -10.89 -3.46 20.63
CA LEU A 184 -11.76 -4.60 20.96
C LEU A 184 -13.09 -4.11 21.54
N ASP A 185 -13.05 -3.21 22.55
CA ASP A 185 -14.27 -2.67 23.16
C ASP A 185 -15.07 -1.83 22.19
N ILE A 186 -14.39 -1.04 21.33
CA ILE A 186 -15.06 -0.25 20.30
C ILE A 186 -15.78 -1.17 19.31
N GLY A 187 -15.10 -2.19 18.79
CA GLY A 187 -15.67 -3.14 17.84
C GLY A 187 -16.83 -3.94 18.45
N ASN A 188 -16.64 -4.47 19.65
CA ASN A 188 -17.67 -5.22 20.36
C ASN A 188 -18.91 -4.38 20.66
N ARG A 189 -18.72 -3.18 21.24
CA ARG A 189 -19.85 -2.28 21.55
C ARG A 189 -20.59 -1.85 20.28
N ALA A 190 -19.88 -1.54 19.20
CA ALA A 190 -20.50 -1.16 17.94
C ALA A 190 -21.37 -2.30 17.38
N MET A 191 -20.85 -3.50 17.29
CA MET A 191 -21.58 -4.65 16.74
C MET A 191 -22.71 -5.14 17.67
N CYS A 192 -22.41 -5.35 18.95
CA CYS A 192 -23.33 -6.03 19.85
C CYS A 192 -24.40 -5.11 20.45
N PHE A 193 -24.11 -3.83 20.61
CA PHE A 193 -25.05 -2.89 21.25
C PHE A 193 -25.64 -1.86 20.29
N ASN A 194 -24.90 -1.46 19.25
CA ASN A 194 -25.34 -0.43 18.32
C ASN A 194 -25.82 -0.99 16.97
N ASN A 195 -25.67 -2.29 16.73
CA ASN A 195 -25.94 -2.94 15.44
C ASN A 195 -25.20 -2.26 14.28
N GLU A 196 -23.98 -1.80 14.53
CA GLU A 196 -23.16 -1.06 13.57
C GLU A 196 -21.84 -1.78 13.29
N ALA A 197 -21.61 -2.18 12.03
CA ALA A 197 -20.32 -2.69 11.61
C ALA A 197 -19.36 -1.52 11.32
N LEU A 198 -18.25 -1.45 12.05
CA LEU A 198 -17.18 -0.48 11.76
C LEU A 198 -16.37 -0.94 10.56
N GLN A 199 -16.76 -0.46 9.40
CA GLN A 199 -16.10 -0.78 8.14
C GLN A 199 -15.99 0.42 7.22
N ALA A 200 -15.02 0.39 6.33
CA ALA A 200 -14.89 1.35 5.25
C ALA A 200 -14.59 0.61 3.94
N THR A 201 -15.11 1.14 2.86
CA THR A 201 -14.82 0.68 1.49
C THR A 201 -14.48 1.91 0.67
N GLU A 202 -13.29 1.92 0.09
CA GLU A 202 -12.85 3.00 -0.78
C GLU A 202 -12.31 2.45 -2.09
N SER A 203 -12.39 3.30 -3.11
CA SER A 203 -11.88 3.01 -4.43
C SER A 203 -10.83 4.03 -4.83
N CYS A 204 -9.87 3.58 -5.63
CA CYS A 204 -8.85 4.42 -6.22
C CYS A 204 -8.77 4.19 -7.73
N THR A 205 -8.68 5.27 -8.48
CA THR A 205 -8.33 5.25 -9.90
C THR A 205 -6.98 5.94 -10.06
N SER A 206 -6.16 5.49 -10.98
CA SER A 206 -4.88 6.14 -11.26
C SER A 206 -5.08 7.37 -12.14
N PRO A 207 -4.76 8.58 -11.67
CA PRO A 207 -4.80 9.77 -12.51
C PRO A 207 -3.67 9.79 -13.55
N VAL A 208 -2.56 9.15 -13.26
CA VAL A 208 -1.33 9.06 -14.06
C VAL A 208 -0.79 7.65 -14.06
N SER A 209 0.04 7.30 -15.04
CA SER A 209 0.79 6.04 -15.09
C SER A 209 2.26 6.32 -14.76
N PRO A 210 2.67 6.29 -13.47
CA PRO A 210 4.03 6.64 -13.08
C PRO A 210 5.02 5.60 -13.64
N PRO A 211 6.04 6.04 -14.40
CA PRO A 211 6.95 5.14 -15.07
C PRO A 211 8.14 4.80 -14.17
N PRO A 212 8.36 3.54 -13.76
CA PRO A 212 9.66 3.09 -13.29
C PRO A 212 10.63 3.00 -14.46
N PHE A 213 11.88 3.38 -14.20
CA PHE A 213 12.97 3.32 -15.16
C PHE A 213 14.00 2.29 -14.73
N MET A 214 14.57 1.59 -15.71
CA MET A 214 15.59 0.60 -15.49
C MET A 214 16.66 0.69 -16.58
N ALA A 215 17.90 0.49 -16.17
CA ALA A 215 19.01 0.20 -17.09
C ALA A 215 19.65 -1.12 -16.67
N GLY A 216 20.02 -1.92 -17.63
CA GLY A 216 20.72 -3.17 -17.43
C GLY A 216 21.92 -3.27 -18.37
N ALA A 217 22.98 -3.93 -17.95
CA ALA A 217 24.12 -4.21 -18.80
C ALA A 217 24.48 -5.70 -18.76
N ALA A 218 25.03 -6.17 -19.86
CA ALA A 218 25.53 -7.52 -19.96
C ALA A 218 26.94 -7.51 -20.55
N GLU A 219 27.81 -8.36 -20.02
CA GLU A 219 29.12 -8.70 -20.57
C GLU A 219 29.06 -10.15 -21.02
N VAL A 220 29.47 -10.40 -22.23
CA VAL A 220 29.50 -11.74 -22.85
C VAL A 220 30.87 -12.04 -23.45
N GLU A 221 31.27 -13.30 -23.37
CA GLU A 221 32.51 -13.83 -23.94
C GLU A 221 32.21 -14.92 -24.95
#